data_f4dcd13e53f184213895b3401f56d598
#
_entry.id   f4dcd13e53f184213895b3401f56d598
#
_cell.length_a   1.000
_cell.length_b   1.000
_cell.length_c   1.000
_cell.angle_alpha   90.00
_cell.angle_beta   90.00
_cell.angle_gamma   90.00
#
_symmetry.space_group_name_H-M   'P 1'
#
loop_
_entity.id
_entity.type
_entity.pdbx_description
1 polymer ?
#
loop_
_entity_poly.entity_id
_entity_poly.type
_entity_poly.pdbx_seq_one_letter_code
_entity_poly.pdbx_strand_id
1 'polypeptide(L)'
;MARVASTALPLELRAVVAGLTSADVADDQQWILSLMRKHGLAVITLLWRMLGSEQDVLDAYQTAICRLTARGCNGMGANPSGYFYRAVSNAGIEILRARQRHRACWPAVVEVQRRHSEDRSQPMGLDQREMIDKMRQAICQLPTHLRNVIVLRELAELPYSQVARILGIRNGTARLYRREAILRLAEMVGREANP
;
A
#
# COMPACT_ATOMS: atom_id res chain seq x y z
N MET A 1 -2.60 19.75 9.71
CA MET A 1 -2.63 18.39 9.11
C MET A 1 -2.77 18.55 7.61
N ALA A 2 -1.67 18.46 6.88
CA ALA A 2 -1.68 18.53 5.43
C ALA A 2 -2.43 17.31 4.89
N ARG A 3 -3.54 17.53 4.17
CA ARG A 3 -4.16 16.53 3.30
C ARG A 3 -3.06 16.10 2.33
N VAL A 4 -2.66 14.83 2.40
CA VAL A 4 -1.85 14.20 1.35
C VAL A 4 -2.59 14.48 0.06
N ALA A 5 -1.96 15.24 -0.84
CA ALA A 5 -2.55 15.64 -2.09
C ALA A 5 -3.22 14.43 -2.74
N SER A 6 -4.49 14.59 -3.08
CA SER A 6 -5.28 13.59 -3.79
C SER A 6 -4.64 13.40 -5.18
N THR A 7 -3.64 12.56 -5.24
CA THR A 7 -3.01 12.18 -6.51
C THR A 7 -4.06 11.33 -7.24
N ALA A 8 -4.65 11.89 -8.28
CA ALA A 8 -5.64 11.19 -9.09
C ALA A 8 -5.05 9.86 -9.57
N LEU A 9 -5.80 8.78 -9.40
CA LEU A 9 -5.38 7.45 -9.83
C LEU A 9 -5.31 7.43 -11.36
N PRO A 10 -4.18 6.99 -11.98
CA PRO A 10 -4.05 6.85 -13.42
C PRO A 10 -5.20 6.04 -14.05
N LEU A 11 -5.62 6.42 -15.27
CA LEU A 11 -6.72 5.77 -15.98
C LEU A 11 -6.47 4.28 -16.19
N GLU A 12 -5.24 3.90 -16.48
CA GLU A 12 -4.81 2.52 -16.72
C GLU A 12 -5.00 1.64 -15.48
N LEU A 13 -4.68 2.14 -14.29
CA LEU A 13 -4.93 1.43 -13.04
C LEU A 13 -6.43 1.28 -12.73
N ARG A 14 -7.27 2.21 -13.19
CA ARG A 14 -8.73 2.08 -13.09
C ARG A 14 -9.25 0.98 -14.01
N ALA A 15 -8.67 0.86 -15.21
CA ALA A 15 -9.05 -0.14 -16.20
C ALA A 15 -8.81 -1.58 -15.73
N VAL A 16 -7.78 -1.82 -14.92
CA VAL A 16 -7.48 -3.15 -14.32
C VAL A 16 -8.66 -3.71 -13.54
N VAL A 17 -9.42 -2.86 -12.85
CA VAL A 17 -10.61 -3.31 -12.08
C VAL A 17 -11.85 -3.34 -12.95
N ALA A 18 -11.98 -2.42 -13.91
CA ALA A 18 -13.15 -2.31 -14.77
C ALA A 18 -13.26 -3.45 -15.79
N GLY A 19 -12.11 -4.02 -16.22
CA GLY A 19 -12.02 -5.09 -17.20
C GLY A 19 -12.31 -6.51 -16.68
N LEU A 20 -12.62 -6.67 -15.39
CA LEU A 20 -12.87 -7.98 -14.79
C LEU A 20 -14.25 -8.55 -15.21
N THR A 21 -14.25 -9.45 -16.17
CA THR A 21 -15.45 -10.20 -16.60
C THR A 21 -15.45 -11.59 -15.96
N SER A 22 -16.64 -12.14 -15.73
CA SER A 22 -16.80 -13.47 -15.11
C SER A 22 -16.77 -14.61 -16.12
N ALA A 23 -16.64 -14.33 -17.42
CA ALA A 23 -16.81 -15.33 -18.47
C ALA A 23 -15.69 -16.39 -18.54
N ASP A 24 -14.51 -16.08 -17.99
CA ASP A 24 -13.32 -16.91 -18.18
C ASP A 24 -12.75 -17.49 -16.87
N VAL A 25 -13.50 -17.45 -15.77
CA VAL A 25 -12.98 -17.86 -14.44
C VAL A 25 -13.71 -19.11 -13.96
N ALA A 26 -12.92 -20.11 -13.55
CA ALA A 26 -13.44 -21.33 -12.95
C ALA A 26 -14.28 -21.04 -11.69
N ASP A 27 -15.34 -21.83 -11.45
CA ASP A 27 -16.31 -21.60 -10.35
C ASP A 27 -15.64 -21.50 -8.98
N ASP A 28 -14.56 -22.22 -8.76
CA ASP A 28 -13.77 -22.21 -7.53
C ASP A 28 -12.99 -20.90 -7.29
N GLN A 29 -12.89 -20.03 -8.32
CA GLN A 29 -12.19 -18.73 -8.25
C GLN A 29 -13.15 -17.52 -8.26
N GLN A 30 -14.45 -17.72 -8.37
CA GLN A 30 -15.43 -16.62 -8.39
C GLN A 30 -15.38 -15.73 -7.13
N TRP A 31 -14.98 -16.31 -5.99
CA TRP A 31 -14.83 -15.58 -4.74
C TRP A 31 -13.76 -14.48 -4.84
N ILE A 32 -12.63 -14.71 -5.55
CA ILE A 32 -11.58 -13.71 -5.70
C ILE A 32 -12.03 -12.57 -6.61
N LEU A 33 -12.76 -12.89 -7.70
CA LEU A 33 -13.38 -11.86 -8.55
C LEU A 33 -14.35 -10.98 -7.77
N SER A 34 -15.15 -11.56 -6.89
CA SER A 34 -16.04 -10.82 -6.00
C SER A 34 -15.26 -9.84 -5.10
N LEU A 35 -14.13 -10.27 -4.52
CA LEU A 35 -13.26 -9.39 -3.74
C LEU A 35 -12.62 -8.28 -4.58
N MET A 36 -12.13 -8.62 -5.78
CA MET A 36 -11.53 -7.66 -6.70
C MET A 36 -12.53 -6.60 -7.14
N ARG A 37 -13.75 -7.00 -7.52
CA ARG A 37 -14.84 -6.06 -7.89
C ARG A 37 -15.22 -5.15 -6.72
N LYS A 38 -15.36 -5.70 -5.53
CA LYS A 38 -15.81 -4.96 -4.34
C LYS A 38 -14.73 -4.02 -3.77
N HIS A 39 -13.49 -4.43 -3.77
CA HIS A 39 -12.40 -3.75 -3.06
C HIS A 39 -11.25 -3.33 -3.98
N GLY A 40 -11.23 -3.75 -5.24
CA GLY A 40 -10.10 -3.55 -6.15
C GLY A 40 -9.68 -2.10 -6.28
N LEU A 41 -10.62 -1.19 -6.53
CA LEU A 41 -10.30 0.23 -6.65
C LEU A 41 -9.67 0.79 -5.36
N ALA A 42 -10.18 0.41 -4.19
CA ALA A 42 -9.66 0.89 -2.92
C ALA A 42 -8.23 0.37 -2.64
N VAL A 43 -7.95 -0.91 -2.95
CA VAL A 43 -6.61 -1.47 -2.74
C VAL A 43 -5.61 -0.98 -3.79
N ILE A 44 -6.02 -0.73 -5.04
CA ILE A 44 -5.16 -0.11 -6.05
C ILE A 44 -4.83 1.34 -5.66
N THR A 45 -5.81 2.10 -5.18
CA THR A 45 -5.58 3.46 -4.66
C THR A 45 -4.60 3.43 -3.47
N LEU A 46 -4.75 2.46 -2.57
CA LEU A 46 -3.82 2.24 -1.47
C LEU A 46 -2.40 1.98 -1.98
N LEU A 47 -2.22 1.06 -2.92
CA LEU A 47 -0.92 0.75 -3.51
C LEU A 47 -0.32 1.96 -4.22
N TRP A 48 -1.12 2.71 -4.97
CA TRP A 48 -0.68 3.93 -5.63
C TRP A 48 -0.10 4.97 -4.64
N ARG A 49 -0.80 5.21 -3.54
CA ARG A 49 -0.32 6.11 -2.48
C ARG A 49 0.95 5.60 -1.81
N MET A 50 1.08 4.27 -1.68
CA MET A 50 2.28 3.64 -1.12
C MET A 50 3.48 3.71 -2.06
N LEU A 51 3.31 3.36 -3.33
CA LEU A 51 4.39 3.05 -4.25
C LEU A 51 4.71 4.20 -5.22
N GLY A 52 3.69 4.92 -5.70
CA GLY A 52 3.82 6.04 -6.62
C GLY A 52 4.35 5.67 -8.00
N SER A 53 4.37 4.39 -8.35
CA SER A 53 4.80 3.85 -9.64
C SER A 53 3.74 2.86 -10.11
N GLU A 54 3.28 3.03 -11.33
CA GLU A 54 2.24 2.20 -11.92
C GLU A 54 2.67 0.74 -12.01
N GLN A 55 3.88 0.50 -12.51
CA GLN A 55 4.43 -0.84 -12.63
C GLN A 55 4.47 -1.57 -11.29
N ASP A 56 4.99 -0.91 -10.24
CA ASP A 56 5.03 -1.53 -8.91
C ASP A 56 3.64 -1.76 -8.31
N VAL A 57 2.66 -0.91 -8.63
CA VAL A 57 1.27 -1.12 -8.22
C VAL A 57 0.71 -2.39 -8.87
N LEU A 58 0.92 -2.56 -10.16
CA LEU A 58 0.50 -3.76 -10.90
C LEU A 58 1.19 -5.00 -10.36
N ASP A 59 2.51 -4.96 -10.15
CA ASP A 59 3.30 -6.07 -9.62
C ASP A 59 2.84 -6.47 -8.20
N ALA A 60 2.63 -5.48 -7.32
CA ALA A 60 2.12 -5.73 -5.96
C ALA A 60 0.72 -6.33 -5.99
N TYR A 61 -0.16 -5.78 -6.84
CA TYR A 61 -1.53 -6.26 -6.97
C TYR A 61 -1.57 -7.70 -7.50
N GLN A 62 -0.85 -7.96 -8.58
CA GLN A 62 -0.74 -9.30 -9.17
C GLN A 62 -0.16 -10.31 -8.17
N THR A 63 0.92 -9.94 -7.48
CA THR A 63 1.54 -10.78 -6.44
C THR A 63 0.53 -11.13 -5.33
N ALA A 64 -0.26 -10.14 -4.88
CA ALA A 64 -1.28 -10.36 -3.86
C ALA A 64 -2.39 -11.30 -4.35
N ILE A 65 -2.87 -11.13 -5.59
CA ILE A 65 -3.87 -11.99 -6.20
C ILE A 65 -3.35 -13.42 -6.32
N CYS A 66 -2.14 -13.62 -6.87
CA CYS A 66 -1.53 -14.95 -7.00
C CYS A 66 -1.42 -15.67 -5.64
N ARG A 67 -0.99 -14.95 -4.60
CA ARG A 67 -0.89 -15.53 -3.23
C ARG A 67 -2.25 -15.92 -2.67
N LEU A 68 -3.28 -15.11 -2.92
CA LEU A 68 -4.65 -15.40 -2.48
C LEU A 68 -5.22 -16.60 -3.23
N THR A 69 -5.05 -16.67 -4.55
CA THR A 69 -5.51 -17.77 -5.38
C THR A 69 -4.83 -19.10 -4.97
N ALA A 70 -3.52 -19.08 -4.75
CA ALA A 70 -2.76 -20.25 -4.29
C ALA A 70 -3.23 -20.73 -2.91
N ARG A 71 -3.70 -19.84 -2.03
CA ARG A 71 -4.20 -20.20 -0.71
C ARG A 71 -5.61 -20.78 -0.73
N GLY A 72 -6.42 -20.38 -1.70
CA GLY A 72 -7.82 -20.76 -1.84
C GLY A 72 -8.75 -20.07 -0.81
N CYS A 73 -10.06 -20.17 -1.05
CA CYS A 73 -11.08 -19.54 -0.19
C CYS A 73 -11.11 -20.11 1.22
N ASN A 74 -10.88 -21.41 1.38
CA ASN A 74 -10.93 -22.10 2.68
C ASN A 74 -9.84 -21.63 3.66
N GLY A 75 -8.73 -21.11 3.17
CA GLY A 75 -7.63 -20.57 3.98
C GLY A 75 -7.84 -19.17 4.56
N MET A 76 -8.96 -18.47 4.24
CA MET A 76 -9.19 -17.07 4.61
C MET A 76 -10.09 -16.87 5.81
N GLY A 77 -10.74 -17.94 6.31
CA GLY A 77 -11.64 -17.88 7.46
C GLY A 77 -12.82 -16.93 7.26
N ALA A 78 -13.34 -16.38 8.33
CA ALA A 78 -14.55 -15.53 8.35
C ALA A 78 -14.35 -14.11 7.78
N ASN A 79 -13.11 -13.71 7.38
CA ASN A 79 -12.84 -12.34 6.95
C ASN A 79 -12.01 -12.26 5.65
N PRO A 80 -12.56 -12.67 4.50
CA PRO A 80 -11.85 -12.63 3.21
C PRO A 80 -11.38 -11.22 2.82
N SER A 81 -12.21 -10.20 3.06
CA SER A 81 -11.83 -8.80 2.79
C SER A 81 -10.62 -8.36 3.61
N GLY A 82 -10.55 -8.77 4.87
CA GLY A 82 -9.39 -8.50 5.73
C GLY A 82 -8.12 -9.17 5.22
N TYR A 83 -8.25 -10.38 4.72
CA TYR A 83 -7.15 -11.10 4.08
C TYR A 83 -6.67 -10.38 2.82
N PHE A 84 -7.60 -9.93 1.97
CA PHE A 84 -7.29 -9.21 0.75
C PHE A 84 -6.50 -7.93 1.02
N TYR A 85 -6.98 -7.08 1.91
CA TYR A 85 -6.26 -5.85 2.30
C TYR A 85 -4.88 -6.14 2.88
N ARG A 86 -4.73 -7.17 3.72
CA ARG A 86 -3.43 -7.56 4.28
C ARG A 86 -2.47 -8.09 3.22
N ALA A 87 -2.94 -8.93 2.29
CA ALA A 87 -2.12 -9.46 1.21
C ALA A 87 -1.58 -8.33 0.32
N VAL A 88 -2.46 -7.39 -0.08
CA VAL A 88 -2.09 -6.24 -0.90
C VAL A 88 -1.12 -5.31 -0.16
N SER A 89 -1.41 -4.97 1.10
CA SER A 89 -0.53 -4.11 1.91
C SER A 89 0.85 -4.73 2.10
N ASN A 90 0.92 -6.04 2.34
CA ASN A 90 2.19 -6.74 2.51
C ASN A 90 2.99 -6.77 1.20
N ALA A 91 2.36 -7.02 0.06
CA ALA A 91 3.02 -6.97 -1.24
C ALA A 91 3.62 -5.58 -1.52
N GLY A 92 2.87 -4.50 -1.26
CA GLY A 92 3.39 -3.14 -1.38
C GLY A 92 4.57 -2.85 -0.44
N ILE A 93 4.51 -3.32 0.80
CA ILE A 93 5.61 -3.18 1.76
C ILE A 93 6.86 -3.97 1.32
N GLU A 94 6.68 -5.15 0.74
CA GLU A 94 7.80 -5.95 0.21
C GLU A 94 8.54 -5.19 -0.90
N ILE A 95 7.82 -4.54 -1.83
CA ILE A 95 8.41 -3.71 -2.88
C ILE A 95 9.17 -2.52 -2.27
N LEU A 96 8.57 -1.79 -1.32
CA LEU A 96 9.24 -0.69 -0.65
C LEU A 96 10.54 -1.13 0.05
N ARG A 97 10.52 -2.27 0.73
CA ARG A 97 11.73 -2.84 1.36
C ARG A 97 12.77 -3.29 0.33
N ALA A 98 12.35 -3.85 -0.78
CA ALA A 98 13.26 -4.21 -1.87
C ALA A 98 13.95 -2.97 -2.45
N ARG A 99 13.19 -1.90 -2.72
CA ARG A 99 13.75 -0.60 -3.15
C ARG A 99 14.75 -0.03 -2.14
N GLN A 100 14.43 -0.13 -0.85
CA GLN A 100 15.30 0.36 0.22
C GLN A 100 16.62 -0.41 0.25
N ARG A 101 16.59 -1.74 0.17
CA ARG A 101 17.79 -2.57 0.07
C ARG A 101 18.61 -2.24 -1.18
N HIS A 102 17.95 -2.10 -2.33
CA HIS A 102 18.62 -1.76 -3.59
C HIS A 102 19.33 -0.38 -3.50
N ARG A 103 18.66 0.63 -2.94
CA ARG A 103 19.28 1.95 -2.70
C ARG A 103 20.51 1.87 -1.79
N ALA A 104 20.47 1.03 -0.76
CA ALA A 104 21.59 0.86 0.15
C ALA A 104 22.81 0.16 -0.51
N CYS A 105 22.56 -0.77 -1.45
CA CYS A 105 23.62 -1.51 -2.14
C CYS A 105 24.22 -0.80 -3.35
N TRP A 106 23.44 0.06 -4.04
CA TRP A 106 23.83 0.66 -5.32
C TRP A 106 23.45 2.16 -5.42
N PRO A 107 24.01 3.03 -4.60
CA PRO A 107 23.63 4.44 -4.55
C PRO A 107 23.80 5.19 -5.88
N ALA A 108 24.86 4.89 -6.65
CA ALA A 108 25.14 5.54 -7.93
C ALA A 108 24.13 5.18 -9.04
N VAL A 109 23.67 3.92 -9.09
CA VAL A 109 22.68 3.45 -10.08
C VAL A 109 21.29 4.02 -9.80
N VAL A 110 20.95 4.17 -8.53
CA VAL A 110 19.67 4.74 -8.08
C VAL A 110 19.54 6.21 -8.51
N GLU A 111 20.61 6.97 -8.44
CA GLU A 111 20.59 8.39 -8.85
C GLU A 111 20.34 8.54 -10.36
N VAL A 112 20.88 7.66 -11.20
CA VAL A 112 20.63 7.64 -12.64
C VAL A 112 19.17 7.25 -12.93
N GLN A 113 18.63 6.23 -12.29
CA GLN A 113 17.23 5.82 -12.45
C GLN A 113 16.25 6.88 -11.96
N ARG A 114 16.58 7.61 -10.88
CA ARG A 114 15.78 8.72 -10.36
C ARG A 114 15.59 9.82 -11.43
N ARG A 115 16.64 10.20 -12.11
CA ARG A 115 16.61 11.21 -13.20
C ARG A 115 15.72 10.77 -14.38
N HIS A 116 15.71 9.50 -14.72
CA HIS A 116 14.88 8.96 -15.82
C HIS A 116 13.40 8.81 -15.44
N SER A 117 13.05 8.64 -14.15
CA SER A 117 11.67 8.57 -13.70
C SER A 117 11.03 9.93 -13.41
N GLU A 118 11.84 10.98 -13.32
CA GLU A 118 11.38 12.37 -13.12
C GLU A 118 10.58 12.91 -14.32
N ASP A 119 10.79 12.36 -15.51
CA ASP A 119 10.15 12.80 -16.77
C ASP A 119 8.67 12.36 -16.90
N ARG A 120 8.17 11.49 -16.01
CA ARG A 120 6.80 10.93 -16.10
C ARG A 120 5.85 11.30 -14.94
N SER A 121 6.31 12.04 -13.94
CA SER A 121 5.51 12.38 -12.76
C SER A 121 5.19 13.87 -12.69
N GLN A 122 4.00 14.21 -12.20
CA GLN A 122 3.57 15.61 -11.99
C GLN A 122 4.66 16.48 -11.36
N PRO A 123 4.66 17.81 -11.60
CA PRO A 123 5.66 18.74 -11.09
C PRO A 123 5.51 18.93 -9.58
N MET A 124 6.06 17.99 -8.85
CA MET A 124 6.17 18.05 -7.39
C MET A 124 7.59 18.51 -7.06
N GLY A 125 7.74 19.49 -6.17
CA GLY A 125 9.04 20.01 -5.74
C GLY A 125 9.95 18.88 -5.21
N LEU A 126 11.27 19.03 -5.39
CA LEU A 126 12.26 18.05 -4.94
C LEU A 126 12.12 17.75 -3.44
N ASP A 127 11.93 18.77 -2.61
CA ASP A 127 11.75 18.65 -1.16
C ASP A 127 10.52 17.81 -0.80
N GLN A 128 9.44 17.95 -1.56
CA GLN A 128 8.21 17.19 -1.31
C GLN A 128 8.37 15.70 -1.68
N ARG A 129 9.10 15.40 -2.74
CA ARG A 129 9.43 14.00 -3.13
C ARG A 129 10.31 13.34 -2.09
N GLU A 130 11.34 14.04 -1.63
CA GLU A 130 12.23 13.54 -0.58
C GLU A 130 11.47 13.27 0.72
N MET A 131 10.59 14.17 1.12
CA MET A 131 9.73 13.99 2.30
C MET A 131 8.82 12.76 2.17
N ILE A 132 8.21 12.53 0.99
CA ILE A 132 7.38 11.34 0.74
C ILE A 132 8.22 10.07 0.84
N ASP A 133 9.42 10.06 0.28
CA ASP A 133 10.31 8.90 0.34
C ASP A 133 10.78 8.62 1.78
N LYS A 134 11.12 9.64 2.55
CA LYS A 134 11.42 9.51 3.98
C LYS A 134 10.23 8.92 4.75
N MET A 135 9.02 9.42 4.48
CA MET A 135 7.81 8.89 5.11
C MET A 135 7.55 7.42 4.75
N ARG A 136 7.74 7.04 3.48
CA ARG A 136 7.61 5.64 3.04
C ARG A 136 8.61 4.73 3.75
N GLN A 137 9.85 5.18 3.91
CA GLN A 137 10.89 4.46 4.63
C GLN A 137 10.52 4.29 6.11
N ALA A 138 10.10 5.37 6.77
CA ALA A 138 9.68 5.33 8.16
C ALA A 138 8.49 4.37 8.37
N ILE A 139 7.51 4.35 7.46
CA ILE A 139 6.39 3.39 7.51
C ILE A 139 6.89 1.94 7.43
N CYS A 140 7.91 1.65 6.60
CA CYS A 140 8.48 0.30 6.49
C CYS A 140 9.19 -0.16 7.77
N GLN A 141 9.70 0.77 8.57
CA GLN A 141 10.40 0.50 9.83
C GLN A 141 9.44 0.31 11.01
N LEU A 142 8.19 0.76 10.91
CA LEU A 142 7.20 0.56 11.97
C LEU A 142 6.98 -0.94 12.27
N PRO A 143 6.72 -1.30 13.54
CA PRO A 143 6.20 -2.62 13.91
C PRO A 143 4.94 -2.95 13.10
N THR A 144 4.78 -4.22 12.74
CA THR A 144 3.74 -4.66 11.79
C THR A 144 2.31 -4.24 12.22
N HIS A 145 1.98 -4.32 13.51
CA HIS A 145 0.66 -3.94 14.02
C HIS A 145 0.37 -2.43 13.87
N LEU A 146 1.37 -1.58 14.11
CA LEU A 146 1.27 -0.12 13.94
C LEU A 146 1.19 0.26 12.46
N ARG A 147 2.08 -0.31 11.65
CA ARG A 147 2.14 -0.11 10.20
C ARG A 147 0.81 -0.45 9.52
N ASN A 148 0.23 -1.60 9.84
CA ASN A 148 -1.04 -2.03 9.25
C ASN A 148 -2.17 -1.04 9.56
N VAL A 149 -2.21 -0.48 10.75
CA VAL A 149 -3.21 0.54 11.11
C VAL A 149 -2.99 1.83 10.32
N ILE A 150 -1.76 2.31 10.20
CA ILE A 150 -1.43 3.53 9.42
C ILE A 150 -1.78 3.34 7.95
N VAL A 151 -1.36 2.24 7.35
CA VAL A 151 -1.62 1.94 5.93
C VAL A 151 -3.12 1.90 5.64
N LEU A 152 -3.90 1.19 6.47
CA LEU A 152 -5.34 1.08 6.25
C LEU A 152 -6.10 2.37 6.60
N ARG A 153 -5.68 3.10 7.63
CA ARG A 153 -6.39 4.31 8.06
C ARG A 153 -6.02 5.54 7.24
N GLU A 154 -4.73 5.78 6.99
CA GLU A 154 -4.26 7.00 6.35
C GLU A 154 -4.12 6.87 4.82
N LEU A 155 -3.66 5.71 4.32
CA LEU A 155 -3.47 5.52 2.88
C LEU A 155 -4.70 4.94 2.19
N ALA A 156 -5.40 3.98 2.82
CA ALA A 156 -6.67 3.47 2.30
C ALA A 156 -7.89 4.27 2.76
N GLU A 157 -7.73 5.25 3.67
CA GLU A 157 -8.78 6.12 4.22
C GLU A 157 -9.97 5.38 4.85
N LEU A 158 -9.75 4.12 5.30
CA LEU A 158 -10.81 3.31 5.88
C LEU A 158 -11.22 3.83 7.27
N PRO A 159 -12.51 3.82 7.60
CA PRO A 159 -12.96 4.16 8.94
C PRO A 159 -12.46 3.14 9.97
N TYR A 160 -12.29 3.55 11.24
CA TYR A 160 -11.76 2.70 12.30
C TYR A 160 -12.53 1.39 12.49
N SER A 161 -13.84 1.39 12.26
CA SER A 161 -14.65 0.18 12.31
C SER A 161 -14.24 -0.87 11.27
N GLN A 162 -13.88 -0.43 10.06
CA GLN A 162 -13.38 -1.31 9.01
C GLN A 162 -11.93 -1.74 9.29
N VAL A 163 -11.05 -0.81 9.71
CA VAL A 163 -9.66 -1.13 10.10
C VAL A 163 -9.66 -2.18 11.21
N ALA A 164 -10.47 -1.99 12.25
CA ALA A 164 -10.59 -2.92 13.37
C ALA A 164 -11.06 -4.31 12.91
N ARG A 165 -12.08 -4.37 12.05
CA ARG A 165 -12.59 -5.62 11.46
C ARG A 165 -11.53 -6.33 10.61
N ILE A 166 -10.81 -5.59 9.75
CA ILE A 166 -9.75 -6.13 8.88
C ILE A 166 -8.61 -6.72 9.71
N LEU A 167 -8.21 -6.03 10.78
CA LEU A 167 -7.08 -6.45 11.61
C LEU A 167 -7.46 -7.41 12.75
N GLY A 168 -8.75 -7.63 13.01
CA GLY A 168 -9.23 -8.48 14.11
C GLY A 168 -8.98 -7.85 15.48
N ILE A 169 -9.05 -6.53 15.61
CA ILE A 169 -8.82 -5.76 16.84
C ILE A 169 -10.04 -4.91 17.21
N ARG A 170 -10.05 -4.33 18.42
CA ARG A 170 -11.10 -3.38 18.81
C ARG A 170 -10.87 -1.99 18.24
N ASN A 171 -11.93 -1.20 18.03
CA ASN A 171 -11.83 0.19 17.57
C ASN A 171 -10.92 1.06 18.44
N GLY A 172 -11.00 0.90 19.77
CA GLY A 172 -10.12 1.60 20.71
C GLY A 172 -8.65 1.24 20.51
N THR A 173 -8.34 -0.04 20.28
CA THR A 173 -6.98 -0.51 19.97
C THR A 173 -6.47 0.07 18.65
N ALA A 174 -7.32 0.15 17.61
CA ALA A 174 -6.94 0.77 16.35
C ALA A 174 -6.59 2.26 16.51
N ARG A 175 -7.34 3.00 17.34
CA ARG A 175 -7.04 4.42 17.65
C ARG A 175 -5.73 4.56 18.42
N LEU A 176 -5.50 3.68 19.41
CA LEU A 176 -4.27 3.67 20.19
C LEU A 176 -3.04 3.39 19.29
N TYR A 177 -3.11 2.37 18.46
CA TYR A 177 -2.03 2.01 17.54
C TYR A 177 -1.76 3.11 16.52
N ARG A 178 -2.80 3.79 16.01
CA ARG A 178 -2.61 4.97 15.15
C ARG A 178 -1.84 6.07 15.86
N ARG A 179 -2.23 6.41 17.10
CA ARG A 179 -1.56 7.45 17.89
C ARG A 179 -0.08 7.11 18.09
N GLU A 180 0.20 5.89 18.52
CA GLU A 180 1.57 5.41 18.73
C GLU A 180 2.38 5.42 17.44
N ALA A 181 1.79 4.96 16.32
CA ALA A 181 2.44 4.98 15.03
C ALA A 181 2.81 6.40 14.57
N ILE A 182 1.89 7.38 14.74
CA ILE A 182 2.16 8.78 14.39
C ILE A 182 3.31 9.36 15.21
N LEU A 183 3.37 9.07 16.52
CA LEU A 183 4.48 9.52 17.37
C LEU A 183 5.81 8.94 16.89
N ARG A 184 5.87 7.64 16.62
CA ARG A 184 7.09 7.00 16.11
C ARG A 184 7.51 7.53 14.73
N LEU A 185 6.55 7.77 13.83
CA LEU A 185 6.85 8.37 12.52
C LEU A 185 7.40 9.79 12.67
N ALA A 186 6.83 10.60 13.56
CA ALA A 186 7.33 11.94 13.83
C ALA A 186 8.76 11.94 14.38
N GLU A 187 9.08 11.00 15.29
CA GLU A 187 10.43 10.82 15.82
C GLU A 187 11.43 10.38 14.73
N MET A 188 11.06 9.43 13.87
CA MET A 188 11.94 8.96 12.79
C MET A 188 12.23 10.04 11.77
N VAL A 189 11.17 10.74 11.30
CA VAL A 189 11.32 11.80 10.30
C VAL A 189 12.00 13.04 10.89
N GLY A 190 11.72 13.37 12.16
CA GLY A 190 12.35 14.50 12.84
C GLY A 190 13.84 14.31 13.14
N ARG A 191 14.29 13.07 13.42
CA ARG A 191 15.73 12.77 13.62
C ARG A 191 16.56 12.91 12.35
N GLU A 192 15.95 12.61 11.18
CA GLU A 192 16.64 12.76 9.89
C GLU A 192 16.68 14.23 9.40
N ALA A 193 15.85 15.11 9.98
CA ALA A 193 15.83 16.54 9.65
C ALA A 193 16.84 17.36 10.49
N ASN A 194 17.45 16.79 11.54
CA ASN A 194 18.42 17.46 12.40
C ASN A 194 19.59 16.50 12.68
N PRO A 195 20.59 16.40 11.75
CA PRO A 195 21.77 15.56 11.90
C PRO A 195 22.74 16.06 12.98
#